data_de1d5752a0398dd1593e434de5c298fd
#
_entry.id   de1d5752a0398dd1593e434de5c298fd
#
_cell.length_a   1.000
_cell.length_b   1.000
_cell.length_c   1.000
_cell.angle_alpha   90.00
_cell.angle_beta   90.00
_cell.angle_gamma   90.00
#
_symmetry.space_group_name_H-M   'P 1'
#
loop_
_entity.id
_entity.type
_entity.pdbx_description
1 polymer ?
#
loop_
_entity_poly.entity_id
_entity_poly.type
_entity_poly.pdbx_seq_one_letter_code
_entity_poly.pdbx_strand_id
1 'polypeptide(L)'
;DVSELMQNSKAHLGLMFANMNIPDYADLCFVGSVPFYAVAHPKHALAKLPAITVAQLISHRQILLKGLNGRQLEQFSPMSAQVWWANDFYLIADLVLQDMGWAYLPCHMVEKDIKNGLLCKLPLTLDHKPWSAPVDRIMRKNQPMGPALTWLAHEIKMRFEQRG
;
A
#
# COMPACT_ATOMS: atom_id res chain seq x y z
N ASP A 1 15.28 1.00 -3.07
CA ASP A 1 14.16 1.42 -3.92
C ASP A 1 14.11 0.54 -5.18
N VAL A 2 12.89 0.13 -5.62
CA VAL A 2 12.71 -0.71 -6.82
C VAL A 2 13.34 -0.05 -8.04
N SER A 3 13.09 1.25 -8.22
CA SER A 3 13.62 2.03 -9.35
C SER A 3 15.15 2.04 -9.38
N GLU A 4 15.78 2.18 -8.24
CA GLU A 4 17.25 2.17 -8.10
C GLU A 4 17.85 0.79 -8.42
N LEU A 5 17.22 -0.29 -7.93
CA LEU A 5 17.64 -1.66 -8.24
C LEU A 5 17.52 -1.95 -9.74
N MET A 6 16.47 -1.46 -10.38
CA MET A 6 16.25 -1.59 -11.81
C MET A 6 17.30 -0.80 -12.61
N GLN A 7 17.54 0.47 -12.24
CA GLN A 7 18.52 1.33 -12.90
C GLN A 7 19.95 0.76 -12.81
N ASN A 8 20.31 0.22 -11.65
CA ASN A 8 21.63 -0.37 -11.40
C ASN A 8 21.77 -1.83 -11.89
N SER A 9 20.83 -2.34 -12.66
CA SER A 9 20.81 -3.73 -13.17
C SER A 9 20.87 -4.81 -12.09
N LYS A 10 20.46 -4.49 -10.86
CA LYS A 10 20.39 -5.43 -9.74
C LYS A 10 19.07 -6.20 -9.69
N ALA A 11 18.08 -5.77 -10.45
CA ALA A 11 16.81 -6.46 -10.64
C ALA A 11 16.42 -6.46 -12.12
N HIS A 12 15.72 -7.49 -12.57
CA HIS A 12 15.21 -7.63 -13.94
C HIS A 12 13.74 -7.28 -14.07
N LEU A 13 12.99 -7.42 -12.97
CA LEU A 13 11.58 -7.13 -12.86
C LEU A 13 11.30 -6.63 -11.45
N GLY A 14 10.41 -5.65 -11.32
CA GLY A 14 9.93 -5.14 -10.04
C GLY A 14 8.42 -4.90 -10.05
N LEU A 15 7.84 -4.83 -8.86
CA LEU A 15 6.49 -4.34 -8.63
C LEU A 15 6.59 -3.07 -7.80
N MET A 16 5.81 -2.06 -8.15
CA MET A 16 5.75 -0.80 -7.42
C MET A 16 4.34 -0.24 -7.47
N PHE A 17 3.97 0.57 -6.48
CA PHE A 17 2.77 1.36 -6.60
C PHE A 17 2.93 2.34 -7.77
N ALA A 18 1.91 2.39 -8.64
CA ALA A 18 1.94 3.25 -9.81
C ALA A 18 2.14 4.72 -9.41
N ASN A 19 3.03 5.40 -10.09
CA ASN A 19 3.23 6.83 -9.95
C ASN A 19 3.25 7.47 -11.34
N MET A 20 3.12 8.79 -11.40
CA MET A 20 3.11 9.53 -12.65
C MET A 20 4.51 9.69 -13.29
N ASN A 21 5.56 9.30 -12.58
CA ASN A 21 6.93 9.41 -13.07
C ASN A 21 7.35 8.13 -13.79
N ILE A 22 7.26 8.15 -15.12
CA ILE A 22 7.69 7.03 -15.97
C ILE A 22 9.19 7.20 -16.25
N PRO A 23 10.05 6.28 -15.77
CA PRO A 23 11.47 6.39 -16.00
C PRO A 23 11.83 6.06 -17.45
N ASP A 24 12.71 6.84 -18.07
CA ASP A 24 13.11 6.64 -19.46
C ASP A 24 13.80 5.29 -19.74
N TYR A 25 14.41 4.69 -18.73
CA TYR A 25 15.15 3.41 -18.83
C TYR A 25 14.26 2.17 -18.70
N ALA A 26 12.97 2.32 -18.38
CA ALA A 26 12.11 1.19 -18.07
C ALA A 26 10.74 1.28 -18.74
N ASP A 27 10.13 0.13 -18.93
CA ASP A 27 8.74 -0.04 -19.34
C ASP A 27 7.90 -0.33 -18.10
N LEU A 28 6.78 0.37 -17.99
CA LEU A 28 5.76 0.13 -16.97
C LEU A 28 4.57 -0.59 -17.60
N CYS A 29 4.01 -1.52 -16.86
CA CYS A 29 2.79 -2.20 -17.23
C CYS A 29 1.88 -2.27 -16.01
N PHE A 30 0.71 -1.63 -16.07
CA PHE A 30 -0.33 -1.78 -15.05
C PHE A 30 -0.73 -3.25 -14.95
N VAL A 31 -0.68 -3.81 -13.74
CA VAL A 31 -1.02 -5.21 -13.51
C VAL A 31 -2.26 -5.38 -12.65
N GLY A 32 -2.69 -4.37 -11.93
CA GLY A 32 -3.88 -4.40 -11.10
C GLY A 32 -3.78 -3.46 -9.91
N SER A 33 -4.67 -3.62 -8.94
CA SER A 33 -4.70 -2.76 -7.75
C SER A 33 -4.74 -3.58 -6.47
N VAL A 34 -4.20 -3.04 -5.40
CA VAL A 34 -4.26 -3.62 -4.06
C VAL A 34 -5.29 -2.84 -3.25
N PRO A 35 -6.36 -3.49 -2.74
CA PRO A 35 -7.34 -2.83 -1.89
C PRO A 35 -6.81 -2.64 -0.47
N PHE A 36 -7.17 -1.52 0.15
CA PHE A 36 -6.80 -1.12 1.50
C PHE A 36 -8.02 -0.86 2.36
N TYR A 37 -7.92 -1.21 3.64
CA TYR A 37 -8.86 -0.77 4.67
C TYR A 37 -8.21 0.27 5.57
N ALA A 38 -8.94 1.32 5.90
CA ALA A 38 -8.60 2.15 7.06
C ALA A 38 -8.91 1.34 8.32
N VAL A 39 -7.93 1.13 9.17
CA VAL A 39 -8.04 0.28 10.36
C VAL A 39 -7.46 0.95 11.60
N ALA A 40 -8.00 0.55 12.75
CA ALA A 40 -7.48 0.91 14.06
C ALA A 40 -7.70 -0.24 15.05
N HIS A 41 -7.08 -0.13 16.22
CA HIS A 41 -7.37 -1.01 17.34
C HIS A 41 -8.83 -0.78 17.83
N PRO A 42 -9.58 -1.81 18.25
CA PRO A 42 -10.99 -1.65 18.70
C PRO A 42 -11.20 -0.67 19.86
N LYS A 43 -10.17 -0.45 20.69
CA LYS A 43 -10.21 0.54 21.79
C LYS A 43 -9.94 1.97 21.33
N HIS A 44 -9.45 2.16 20.11
CA HIS A 44 -9.11 3.48 19.57
C HIS A 44 -10.36 4.39 19.55
N ALA A 45 -10.17 5.69 19.77
CA ALA A 45 -11.28 6.65 19.82
C ALA A 45 -12.12 6.67 18.53
N LEU A 46 -11.45 6.59 17.36
CA LEU A 46 -12.13 6.53 16.06
C LEU A 46 -13.01 5.28 15.89
N ALA A 47 -12.64 4.16 16.49
CA ALA A 47 -13.38 2.89 16.37
C ALA A 47 -14.78 2.94 17.04
N LYS A 48 -14.99 3.92 17.90
CA LYS A 48 -16.26 4.12 18.62
C LYS A 48 -17.28 4.98 17.85
N LEU A 49 -16.85 5.57 16.74
CA LEU A 49 -17.68 6.47 15.94
C LEU A 49 -18.45 5.68 14.87
N PRO A 50 -19.74 5.97 14.66
CA PRO A 50 -20.57 5.30 13.65
C PRO A 50 -20.21 5.72 12.22
N ALA A 51 -19.61 6.90 12.06
CA ALA A 51 -19.10 7.45 10.81
C ALA A 51 -17.98 8.44 11.13
N ILE A 52 -16.95 8.46 10.30
CA ILE A 52 -15.73 9.24 10.55
C ILE A 52 -15.51 10.19 9.39
N THR A 53 -15.48 11.46 9.67
CA THR A 53 -15.17 12.54 8.71
C THR A 53 -13.66 12.81 8.68
N VAL A 54 -13.19 13.48 7.62
CA VAL A 54 -11.79 13.91 7.51
C VAL A 54 -11.39 14.78 8.71
N ALA A 55 -12.25 15.67 9.18
CA ALA A 55 -11.98 16.53 10.32
C ALA A 55 -11.67 15.72 11.61
N GLN A 56 -12.33 14.58 11.80
CA GLN A 56 -12.06 13.69 12.93
C GLN A 56 -10.74 12.92 12.77
N LEU A 57 -10.35 12.57 11.54
CA LEU A 57 -9.05 11.93 11.27
C LEU A 57 -7.85 12.84 11.59
N ILE A 58 -7.96 14.14 11.32
CA ILE A 58 -6.88 15.12 11.49
C ILE A 58 -6.32 15.12 12.91
N SER A 59 -7.15 14.95 13.92
CA SER A 59 -6.76 15.00 15.35
C SER A 59 -6.17 13.69 15.89
N HIS A 60 -6.21 12.61 15.11
CA HIS A 60 -5.73 11.29 15.53
C HIS A 60 -4.49 10.87 14.75
N ARG A 61 -3.50 10.31 15.43
CA ARG A 61 -2.25 9.88 14.80
C ARG A 61 -2.49 8.90 13.68
N GLN A 62 -1.95 9.21 12.50
CA GLN A 62 -1.90 8.35 11.34
C GLN A 62 -0.52 7.71 11.21
N ILE A 63 -0.46 6.42 10.91
CA ILE A 63 0.79 5.71 10.63
C ILE A 63 0.82 5.46 9.13
N LEU A 64 1.87 5.97 8.47
CA LEU A 64 2.00 5.97 7.01
C LEU A 64 3.24 5.25 6.53
N LEU A 65 3.10 4.66 5.35
CA LEU A 65 4.22 4.07 4.63
C LEU A 65 5.10 5.15 4.01
N LYS A 66 6.43 5.02 4.17
CA LYS A 66 7.46 5.81 3.53
C LYS A 66 8.39 4.92 2.74
N GLY A 67 8.83 5.35 1.58
CA GLY A 67 9.79 4.60 0.78
C GLY A 67 11.13 4.42 1.52
N LEU A 68 11.85 3.35 1.20
CA LEU A 68 13.15 3.02 1.82
C LEU A 68 14.20 4.13 1.68
N ASN A 69 14.10 4.93 0.62
CA ASN A 69 14.95 6.12 0.41
C ASN A 69 14.48 7.36 1.17
N GLY A 70 13.50 7.23 2.06
CA GLY A 70 12.92 8.31 2.82
C GLY A 70 11.94 9.19 2.03
N ARG A 71 11.66 8.90 0.76
CA ARG A 71 10.67 9.64 -0.04
C ARG A 71 9.26 9.25 0.36
N GLN A 72 8.38 10.24 0.39
CA GLN A 72 6.95 10.01 0.54
C GLN A 72 6.41 9.37 -0.73
N LEU A 73 5.55 8.37 -0.56
CA LEU A 73 4.83 7.76 -1.67
C LEU A 73 3.57 8.58 -1.94
N GLU A 74 3.36 9.00 -3.19
CA GLU A 74 2.25 9.88 -3.59
C GLU A 74 0.88 9.32 -3.21
N GLN A 75 0.72 8.00 -3.27
CA GLN A 75 -0.51 7.29 -2.91
C GLN A 75 -0.83 7.34 -1.41
N PHE A 76 0.17 7.60 -0.57
CA PHE A 76 0.03 7.60 0.89
C PHE A 76 0.24 9.00 1.46
N SER A 77 -0.64 9.91 1.06
CA SER A 77 -0.61 11.29 1.55
C SER A 77 -1.14 11.40 2.99
N PRO A 78 -0.51 12.24 3.83
CA PRO A 78 -1.01 12.50 5.17
C PRO A 78 -2.42 13.09 5.18
N MET A 79 -3.29 12.52 6.00
CA MET A 79 -4.63 13.04 6.30
C MET A 79 -4.72 13.55 7.74
N SER A 80 -3.70 13.33 8.54
CA SER A 80 -3.62 13.73 9.94
C SER A 80 -2.55 14.80 10.16
N ALA A 81 -2.77 15.63 11.18
CA ALA A 81 -1.76 16.58 11.66
C ALA A 81 -0.62 15.87 12.42
N GLN A 82 -0.86 14.66 12.91
CA GLN A 82 0.11 13.83 13.62
C GLN A 82 0.41 12.58 12.79
N VAL A 83 1.62 12.50 12.23
CA VAL A 83 2.02 11.38 11.37
C VAL A 83 3.26 10.70 11.91
N TRP A 84 3.18 9.39 12.02
CA TRP A 84 4.35 8.54 12.16
C TRP A 84 4.63 7.83 10.83
N TRP A 85 5.91 7.71 10.51
CA TRP A 85 6.37 7.10 9.28
C TRP A 85 7.06 5.76 9.56
N ALA A 86 6.66 4.74 8.82
CA ALA A 86 7.33 3.44 8.80
C ALA A 86 7.62 3.04 7.35
N ASN A 87 8.56 2.15 7.14
CA ASN A 87 8.99 1.69 5.81
C ASN A 87 8.45 0.30 5.46
N ASP A 88 7.57 -0.25 6.28
CA ASP A 88 7.05 -1.60 6.14
C ASP A 88 5.61 -1.67 6.63
N PHE A 89 4.73 -2.33 5.88
CA PHE A 89 3.33 -2.54 6.27
C PHE A 89 3.16 -3.47 7.47
N TYR A 90 4.06 -4.43 7.69
CA TYR A 90 4.00 -5.30 8.87
C TYR A 90 4.26 -4.50 10.15
N LEU A 91 5.26 -3.63 10.12
CA LEU A 91 5.52 -2.72 11.24
C LEU A 91 4.34 -1.78 11.48
N ILE A 92 3.72 -1.25 10.43
CA ILE A 92 2.52 -0.41 10.57
C ILE A 92 1.39 -1.20 11.22
N ALA A 93 1.16 -2.45 10.79
CA ALA A 93 0.12 -3.31 11.36
C ALA A 93 0.38 -3.56 12.86
N ASP A 94 1.61 -3.86 13.25
CA ASP A 94 2.00 -4.06 14.66
C ASP A 94 1.75 -2.81 15.50
N LEU A 95 2.09 -1.62 14.99
CA LEU A 95 1.83 -0.36 15.68
C LEU A 95 0.33 -0.08 15.84
N VAL A 96 -0.49 -0.40 14.84
CA VAL A 96 -1.94 -0.26 14.92
C VAL A 96 -2.53 -1.26 15.92
N LEU A 97 -2.05 -2.50 15.96
CA LEU A 97 -2.42 -3.51 16.96
C LEU A 97 -2.10 -3.07 18.38
N GLN A 98 -1.07 -2.25 18.58
CA GLN A 98 -0.71 -1.66 19.88
C GLN A 98 -1.44 -0.34 20.19
N ASP A 99 -2.48 0.02 19.44
CA ASP A 99 -3.26 1.26 19.60
C ASP A 99 -2.43 2.55 19.48
N MET A 100 -1.34 2.50 18.68
CA MET A 100 -0.47 3.68 18.46
C MET A 100 -1.05 4.68 17.46
N GLY A 101 -2.12 4.33 16.74
CA GLY A 101 -2.78 5.18 15.78
C GLY A 101 -3.65 4.37 14.82
N TRP A 102 -4.05 5.01 13.73
CA TRP A 102 -4.79 4.39 12.63
C TRP A 102 -3.96 4.38 11.34
N ALA A 103 -4.26 3.47 10.42
CA ALA A 103 -3.57 3.37 9.14
C ALA A 103 -4.47 2.82 8.03
N TYR A 104 -4.09 3.09 6.77
CA TYR A 104 -4.52 2.28 5.64
C TYR A 104 -3.58 1.09 5.50
N LEU A 105 -4.12 -0.11 5.53
CA LEU A 105 -3.37 -1.37 5.37
C LEU A 105 -4.00 -2.25 4.28
N PRO A 106 -3.18 -3.00 3.52
CA PRO A 106 -3.69 -3.94 2.52
C PRO A 106 -4.71 -4.90 3.14
N CYS A 107 -5.87 -5.05 2.47
CA CYS A 107 -6.97 -5.87 3.00
C CYS A 107 -6.53 -7.27 3.38
N HIS A 108 -5.74 -7.93 2.52
CA HIS A 108 -5.28 -9.30 2.73
C HIS A 108 -4.37 -9.48 3.96
N MET A 109 -3.72 -8.41 4.43
CA MET A 109 -2.87 -8.45 5.62
C MET A 109 -3.68 -8.39 6.92
N VAL A 110 -4.80 -7.67 6.91
CA VAL A 110 -5.58 -7.35 8.14
C VAL A 110 -6.89 -8.10 8.27
N GLU A 111 -7.35 -8.82 7.25
CA GLU A 111 -8.62 -9.54 7.27
C GLU A 111 -8.74 -10.55 8.42
N LYS A 112 -7.65 -11.26 8.71
CA LYS A 112 -7.61 -12.22 9.82
C LYS A 112 -7.76 -11.53 11.17
N ASP A 113 -7.05 -10.41 11.37
CA ASP A 113 -7.07 -9.66 12.62
C ASP A 113 -8.42 -8.96 12.81
N ILE A 114 -9.04 -8.50 11.73
CA ILE A 114 -10.41 -7.95 11.77
C ILE A 114 -11.40 -9.05 12.15
N LYS A 115 -11.33 -10.23 11.56
CA LYS A 115 -12.21 -11.37 11.90
C LYS A 115 -12.04 -11.82 13.35
N ASN A 116 -10.83 -11.72 13.89
CA ASN A 116 -10.52 -12.07 15.27
C ASN A 116 -10.81 -10.93 16.27
N GLY A 117 -11.28 -9.78 15.81
CA GLY A 117 -11.58 -8.62 16.65
C GLY A 117 -10.36 -7.90 17.23
N LEU A 118 -9.17 -8.16 16.68
CA LEU A 118 -7.91 -7.49 17.06
C LEU A 118 -7.77 -6.12 16.40
N LEU A 119 -8.35 -5.97 15.22
CA LEU A 119 -8.49 -4.71 14.49
C LEU A 119 -9.94 -4.48 14.11
N CYS A 120 -10.30 -3.24 13.84
CA CYS A 120 -11.59 -2.87 13.25
C CYS A 120 -11.42 -1.98 12.03
N LYS A 121 -12.33 -2.11 11.07
CA LYS A 121 -12.44 -1.18 9.95
C LYS A 121 -13.03 0.12 10.45
N LEU A 122 -12.44 1.22 10.02
CA LEU A 122 -12.96 2.54 10.30
C LEU A 122 -14.02 2.93 9.25
N PRO A 123 -15.23 3.31 9.65
CA PRO A 123 -16.31 3.70 8.75
C PRO A 123 -16.09 5.13 8.23
N LEU A 124 -15.14 5.32 7.32
CA LEU A 124 -14.84 6.64 6.77
C LEU A 124 -15.93 7.10 5.82
N THR A 125 -16.38 8.35 5.97
CA THR A 125 -17.41 8.93 5.10
C THR A 125 -16.92 9.21 3.67
N LEU A 126 -15.61 9.25 3.48
CA LEU A 126 -14.96 9.46 2.16
C LEU A 126 -14.79 8.14 1.39
N ASP A 127 -14.84 6.99 2.05
CA ASP A 127 -14.59 5.68 1.45
C ASP A 127 -15.91 4.92 1.26
N HIS A 128 -16.58 5.08 0.10
CA HIS A 128 -17.73 4.24 -0.26
C HIS A 128 -17.34 2.80 -0.60
N LYS A 129 -16.07 2.58 -0.97
CA LYS A 129 -15.43 1.29 -1.26
C LYS A 129 -14.04 1.28 -0.67
N PRO A 130 -13.41 0.11 -0.47
CA PRO A 130 -12.00 0.06 -0.11
C PRO A 130 -11.17 0.85 -1.12
N TRP A 131 -10.36 1.78 -0.62
CA TRP A 131 -9.41 2.48 -1.48
C TRP A 131 -8.45 1.47 -2.09
N SER A 132 -8.14 1.62 -3.38
CA SER A 132 -7.28 0.68 -4.08
C SER A 132 -6.09 1.41 -4.68
N ALA A 133 -4.88 0.99 -4.31
CA ALA A 133 -3.65 1.50 -4.86
C ALA A 133 -3.28 0.75 -6.14
N PRO A 134 -3.12 1.44 -7.28
CA PRO A 134 -2.69 0.81 -8.51
C PRO A 134 -1.24 0.33 -8.42
N VAL A 135 -0.95 -0.80 -9.05
CA VAL A 135 0.38 -1.44 -9.06
C VAL A 135 0.85 -1.61 -10.49
N ASP A 136 2.07 -1.16 -10.74
CA ASP A 136 2.78 -1.36 -11.98
C ASP A 136 3.87 -2.42 -11.83
N ARG A 137 4.01 -3.24 -12.86
CA ARG A 137 5.21 -4.03 -13.10
C ARG A 137 6.20 -3.15 -13.87
N ILE A 138 7.41 -3.04 -13.35
CA ILE A 138 8.53 -2.33 -13.99
C ILE A 138 9.55 -3.33 -14.53
N MET A 139 10.00 -3.11 -15.77
CA MET A 139 11.07 -3.89 -16.42
C MET A 139 11.99 -2.94 -17.19
N ARG A 140 13.26 -3.27 -17.31
CA ARG A 140 14.19 -2.46 -18.12
C ARG A 140 13.86 -2.56 -19.61
N LYS A 141 13.94 -1.45 -20.31
CA LYS A 141 13.88 -1.45 -21.78
C LYS A 141 15.02 -2.27 -22.37
N ASN A 142 14.74 -2.92 -23.49
CA ASN A 142 15.74 -3.65 -24.29
C ASN A 142 16.51 -4.75 -23.53
N GLN A 143 16.01 -5.24 -22.39
CA GLN A 143 16.61 -6.39 -21.74
C GLN A 143 16.17 -7.71 -22.41
N PRO A 144 17.07 -8.72 -22.51
CA PRO A 144 16.69 -10.03 -23.00
C PRO A 144 15.62 -10.67 -22.11
N MET A 145 14.53 -11.13 -22.73
CA MET A 145 13.45 -11.85 -22.03
C MET A 145 13.70 -13.35 -22.16
N GLY A 146 14.42 -13.91 -21.19
CA GLY A 146 14.54 -15.36 -21.08
C GLY A 146 13.22 -16.02 -20.66
N PRO A 147 13.06 -17.36 -20.84
CA PRO A 147 11.81 -18.08 -20.54
C PRO A 147 11.30 -17.86 -19.12
N ALA A 148 12.18 -17.87 -18.14
CA ALA A 148 11.81 -17.66 -16.73
C ALA A 148 11.25 -16.27 -16.47
N LEU A 149 11.84 -15.22 -17.03
CA LEU A 149 11.38 -13.85 -16.86
C LEU A 149 10.05 -13.62 -17.58
N THR A 150 9.88 -14.20 -18.78
CA THR A 150 8.62 -14.17 -19.52
C THR A 150 7.51 -14.85 -18.74
N TRP A 151 7.77 -16.05 -18.21
CA TRP A 151 6.82 -16.77 -17.36
C TRP A 151 6.44 -15.98 -16.10
N LEU A 152 7.42 -15.44 -15.36
CA LEU A 152 7.19 -14.64 -14.16
C LEU A 152 6.33 -13.40 -14.45
N ALA A 153 6.63 -12.69 -15.53
CA ALA A 153 5.89 -11.50 -15.95
C ALA A 153 4.42 -11.84 -16.30
N HIS A 154 4.18 -13.01 -16.89
CA HIS A 154 2.83 -13.54 -17.18
C HIS A 154 2.09 -13.93 -15.89
N GLU A 155 2.73 -14.70 -15.00
CA GLU A 155 2.14 -15.13 -13.73
C GLU A 155 1.71 -13.97 -12.84
N ILE A 156 2.52 -12.91 -12.76
CA ILE A 156 2.16 -11.69 -12.03
C ILE A 156 0.85 -11.13 -12.56
N LYS A 157 0.73 -10.96 -13.87
CA LYS A 157 -0.49 -10.46 -14.51
C LYS A 157 -1.71 -11.33 -14.17
N MET A 158 -1.59 -12.65 -14.37
CA MET A 158 -2.68 -13.59 -14.10
C MET A 158 -3.16 -13.57 -12.64
N ARG A 159 -2.24 -13.43 -11.69
CA ARG A 159 -2.59 -13.40 -10.27
C ARG A 159 -3.30 -12.11 -9.85
N PHE A 160 -2.99 -10.98 -10.47
CA PHE A 160 -3.74 -9.74 -10.24
C PHE A 160 -5.14 -9.79 -10.88
N GLU A 161 -5.28 -10.38 -12.09
CA GLU A 161 -6.58 -10.55 -12.76
C GLU A 161 -7.55 -11.44 -11.96
N GLN A 162 -7.04 -12.46 -11.25
CA GLN A 162 -7.85 -13.36 -10.42
C GLN A 162 -8.33 -12.73 -9.09
N ARG A 163 -7.75 -11.62 -8.68
CA ARG A 163 -8.07 -10.94 -7.41
C ARG A 163 -8.90 -9.66 -7.57
N GLY A 164 -9.13 -9.22 -8.79
CA GLY A 164 -10.01 -8.10 -9.15
C GLY A 164 -11.43 -8.57 -9.37
#